data_f4e0f54e55f4d7564e8e04b9c0741481
#
_entry.id   f4e0f54e55f4d7564e8e04b9c0741481
#
_cell.length_a   1.000
_cell.length_b   1.000
_cell.length_c   1.000
_cell.angle_alpha   90.00
_cell.angle_beta   90.00
_cell.angle_gamma   90.00
#
_symmetry.space_group_name_H-M   'P 1'
#
loop_
_entity.id
_entity.type
_entity.pdbx_description
1 polymer ?
#
loop_
_entity_poly.entity_id
_entity_poly.type
_entity_poly.pdbx_seq_one_letter_code
_entity_poly.pdbx_strand_id
1 'polypeptide(L)'
;MNIKVVPFLIAFLFILSPCFSNTSKQESSKPNILWITTEDISPQLGCYGWDYVDTPVLDQLAADGVMYTNAIASAPVCAPARTSIITGMHQSSIGGHHMRCTGWFPEEFSYYPEYLREAGYYCTNNSKEDYNLEYDSDKIWDESSKNAHWKNRPDKNQPFFAIFNYTGTHESGTNSKAKHERVCKDLPEEVMIEPGEAPLPPYFPDKPVVHELWARYNNNISALDRYAENLLNELEEEGVAENTIVIFYSDHGAGIPIHKRWMYDTGLLVPFIVYCPEKYEHLIPHEQGKPSDELVSFIDLAPTALKLAGVPVPDNMQGRAFLGENLTPEREYTFSSRDRMDERYDMQRAVRDKQFKYIRYYEFPKPFIQYMNTPEKGAIMKAIRSSYEEGTLPDAGVKLMADKKPVEELFDLEKDPQELNNIADDPKYSAVLERMRQAHKNWSVRVADAGLIPEPIIREWEKKLNKPIYNILRENEIPVDKIQEVALASDIDLFLENLDHENEVVRYWAATGIGNYAQNGSDAIFNQLKPLLEDEYKLVQIAAARAYCLLDKEDKGLKTLSSGLKSENEWTRLNAALVLDEIDEKARPTIVDLQSVMDDKNKYVVRVANRALNQMLGTNNVVR
;
A
#
# COMPACT_ATOMS: atom_id res chain seq x y z
N MET A 1 -80.17 20.65 76.29
CA MET A 1 -80.22 21.47 75.05
C MET A 1 -78.84 21.30 74.39
N ASN A 2 -78.73 20.41 73.44
CA ASN A 2 -77.44 19.97 72.81
C ASN A 2 -77.16 20.83 71.57
N ILE A 3 -76.05 21.53 71.57
CA ILE A 3 -75.56 22.23 70.39
C ILE A 3 -74.49 21.35 69.75
N LYS A 4 -74.77 20.84 68.54
CA LYS A 4 -73.79 20.13 67.69
C LYS A 4 -72.88 21.11 66.99
N VAL A 5 -71.59 21.01 67.22
CA VAL A 5 -70.53 21.67 66.49
C VAL A 5 -70.13 20.81 65.26
N VAL A 6 -70.25 21.35 64.07
CA VAL A 6 -69.77 20.76 62.79
C VAL A 6 -68.37 21.28 62.50
N PRO A 7 -67.34 20.44 62.27
CA PRO A 7 -66.04 20.93 61.82
C PRO A 7 -66.00 21.11 60.28
N PHE A 8 -65.58 22.30 59.84
CA PHE A 8 -65.30 22.59 58.46
C PHE A 8 -63.91 22.02 58.10
N LEU A 9 -63.91 21.09 57.18
CA LEU A 9 -62.68 20.50 56.61
C LEU A 9 -62.22 21.39 55.40
N ILE A 10 -61.11 22.14 55.53
CA ILE A 10 -60.48 22.86 54.42
C ILE A 10 -59.58 21.89 53.73
N ALA A 11 -59.93 21.46 52.50
CA ALA A 11 -59.10 20.68 51.64
C ALA A 11 -58.10 21.61 50.90
N PHE A 12 -56.80 21.48 51.23
CA PHE A 12 -55.71 22.08 50.44
C PHE A 12 -55.45 21.21 49.19
N LEU A 13 -55.84 21.71 48.02
CA LEU A 13 -55.46 21.15 46.75
C LEU A 13 -54.00 21.52 46.48
N PHE A 14 -53.07 20.58 46.65
CA PHE A 14 -51.73 20.70 46.09
C PHE A 14 -51.79 20.47 44.57
N ILE A 15 -51.66 21.50 43.80
CA ILE A 15 -51.42 21.42 42.34
C ILE A 15 -49.96 21.02 42.16
N LEU A 16 -49.70 19.73 41.93
CA LEU A 16 -48.42 19.24 41.41
C LEU A 16 -48.31 19.63 39.95
N SER A 17 -47.61 20.71 39.68
CA SER A 17 -47.14 21.01 38.33
C SER A 17 -46.08 19.97 37.94
N PRO A 18 -46.23 19.22 36.84
CA PRO A 18 -45.15 18.37 36.35
C PRO A 18 -44.07 19.30 35.83
N CYS A 19 -42.90 19.32 36.52
CA CYS A 19 -41.65 19.82 35.92
C CYS A 19 -41.29 18.84 34.78
N PHE A 20 -41.70 19.21 33.57
CA PHE A 20 -41.06 18.64 32.38
C PHE A 20 -39.63 19.20 32.36
N SER A 21 -38.67 18.41 32.86
CA SER A 21 -37.28 18.59 32.50
C SER A 21 -37.17 18.31 31.01
N ASN A 22 -37.18 19.37 30.23
CA ASN A 22 -36.70 19.29 28.86
C ASN A 22 -35.21 18.99 28.94
N THR A 23 -34.88 17.72 29.04
CA THR A 23 -33.56 17.23 28.57
C THR A 23 -33.61 17.38 27.07
N SER A 24 -33.30 18.62 26.59
CA SER A 24 -32.77 18.77 25.25
C SER A 24 -31.57 17.79 25.20
N LYS A 25 -31.71 16.68 24.46
CA LYS A 25 -30.51 16.00 23.94
C LYS A 25 -29.73 17.11 23.27
N GLN A 26 -28.66 17.57 23.90
CA GLN A 26 -27.67 18.41 23.27
C GLN A 26 -27.20 17.56 22.12
N GLU A 27 -27.60 17.87 20.88
CA GLU A 27 -27.01 17.27 19.70
C GLU A 27 -25.51 17.42 19.89
N SER A 28 -24.81 16.32 20.08
CA SER A 28 -23.36 16.33 20.21
C SER A 28 -22.84 16.96 18.92
N SER A 29 -22.22 18.13 19.05
CA SER A 29 -21.64 18.80 17.88
C SER A 29 -20.67 17.81 17.21
N LYS A 30 -20.77 17.65 15.89
CA LYS A 30 -19.87 16.79 15.12
C LYS A 30 -18.42 17.21 15.36
N PRO A 31 -17.48 16.28 15.58
CA PRO A 31 -16.07 16.63 15.71
C PRO A 31 -15.51 17.16 14.39
N ASN A 32 -14.56 18.09 14.48
CA ASN A 32 -13.63 18.30 13.38
C ASN A 32 -12.66 17.12 13.31
N ILE A 33 -12.13 16.84 12.14
CA ILE A 33 -11.16 15.75 11.94
C ILE A 33 -9.97 16.33 11.18
N LEU A 34 -8.79 16.25 11.79
CA LEU A 34 -7.52 16.63 11.18
C LEU A 34 -6.67 15.38 10.97
N TRP A 35 -6.26 15.13 9.74
CA TRP A 35 -5.24 14.12 9.42
C TRP A 35 -3.93 14.83 9.10
N ILE A 36 -2.89 14.56 9.89
CA ILE A 36 -1.51 14.93 9.62
C ILE A 36 -0.84 13.71 9.02
N THR A 37 -0.63 13.71 7.71
CA THR A 37 -0.01 12.58 7.04
C THR A 37 1.40 12.93 6.60
N THR A 38 2.26 11.95 6.59
CA THR A 38 3.61 12.08 6.05
C THR A 38 3.87 11.02 4.99
N GLU A 39 4.92 11.21 4.20
CA GLU A 39 5.36 10.23 3.23
C GLU A 39 6.57 9.46 3.74
N ASP A 40 6.64 8.17 3.38
CA ASP A 40 7.88 7.40 3.38
C ASP A 40 8.56 7.26 4.76
N ILE A 41 7.83 7.07 5.87
CA ILE A 41 8.45 6.73 7.17
C ILE A 41 7.87 5.46 7.77
N SER A 42 8.75 4.62 8.32
CA SER A 42 8.41 3.52 9.23
C SER A 42 8.31 4.07 10.67
N PRO A 43 8.02 3.26 11.71
CA PRO A 43 7.83 3.77 13.09
C PRO A 43 9.12 4.28 13.76
N GLN A 44 9.86 5.17 13.10
CA GLN A 44 11.05 5.82 13.65
C GLN A 44 10.69 7.16 14.31
N LEU A 45 9.95 7.11 15.43
CA LEU A 45 9.64 8.23 16.31
C LEU A 45 10.06 7.90 17.75
N GLY A 46 10.29 8.90 18.60
CA GLY A 46 10.65 8.69 20.01
C GLY A 46 9.63 7.83 20.76
N CYS A 47 8.33 8.08 20.59
CA CYS A 47 7.25 7.28 21.20
C CYS A 47 7.23 5.80 20.77
N TYR A 48 7.84 5.45 19.63
CA TYR A 48 8.04 4.06 19.18
C TYR A 48 9.40 3.49 19.60
N GLY A 49 10.18 4.20 20.43
CA GLY A 49 11.48 3.75 20.93
C GLY A 49 12.65 4.01 19.98
N TRP A 50 12.51 4.95 19.05
CA TRP A 50 13.60 5.37 18.16
C TRP A 50 14.19 6.70 18.62
N ASP A 51 15.16 6.65 19.53
CA ASP A 51 15.74 7.81 20.23
C ASP A 51 16.71 8.65 19.36
N TYR A 52 16.82 8.37 18.07
CA TYR A 52 17.72 9.05 17.12
C TYR A 52 17.04 10.18 16.34
N VAL A 53 15.80 10.52 16.66
CA VAL A 53 15.04 11.63 16.09
C VAL A 53 14.50 12.52 17.19
N ASP A 54 14.40 13.82 16.93
CA ASP A 54 13.77 14.76 17.84
C ASP A 54 12.30 14.95 17.44
N THR A 55 11.39 14.26 18.17
CA THR A 55 9.96 14.26 17.87
C THR A 55 9.07 14.56 19.10
N PRO A 56 9.40 15.60 19.91
CA PRO A 56 8.70 15.85 21.17
C PRO A 56 7.21 16.13 21.02
N VAL A 57 6.78 16.72 19.90
CA VAL A 57 5.37 17.06 19.64
C VAL A 57 4.55 15.80 19.31
N LEU A 58 5.08 14.94 18.45
CA LEU A 58 4.43 13.67 18.13
C LEU A 58 4.47 12.69 19.29
N ASP A 59 5.54 12.71 20.09
CA ASP A 59 5.66 11.92 21.32
C ASP A 59 4.64 12.37 22.37
N GLN A 60 4.44 13.69 22.53
CA GLN A 60 3.38 14.21 23.39
C GLN A 60 1.99 13.87 22.86
N LEU A 61 1.75 13.96 21.53
CA LEU A 61 0.50 13.57 20.91
C LEU A 61 0.18 12.08 21.19
N ALA A 62 1.21 11.23 21.20
CA ALA A 62 1.07 9.81 21.55
C ALA A 62 0.82 9.60 23.06
N ALA A 63 1.45 10.40 23.92
CA ALA A 63 1.27 10.35 25.38
C ALA A 63 -0.12 10.82 25.82
N ASP A 64 -0.71 11.77 25.09
CA ASP A 64 -2.06 12.27 25.34
C ASP A 64 -3.17 11.52 24.55
N GLY A 65 -2.77 10.70 23.60
CA GLY A 65 -3.67 9.96 22.69
C GLY A 65 -3.48 8.45 22.78
N VAL A 66 -3.76 7.75 21.68
CA VAL A 66 -3.54 6.32 21.52
C VAL A 66 -2.54 6.09 20.39
N MET A 67 -1.42 5.45 20.70
CA MET A 67 -0.43 5.00 19.73
C MET A 67 -0.75 3.56 19.29
N TYR A 68 -0.94 3.32 17.99
CA TYR A 68 -1.17 1.99 17.45
C TYR A 68 0.13 1.35 17.01
N THR A 69 0.44 0.17 17.54
CA THR A 69 1.70 -0.54 17.23
C THR A 69 1.61 -1.44 16.00
N ASN A 70 0.39 -1.67 15.48
CA ASN A 70 0.13 -2.56 14.35
C ASN A 70 -0.74 -1.89 13.27
N ALA A 71 -0.36 -0.69 12.84
CA ALA A 71 -0.98 -0.03 11.70
C ALA A 71 -0.23 -0.39 10.41
N ILE A 72 -0.95 -1.01 9.46
CA ILE A 72 -0.37 -1.67 8.29
C ILE A 72 -0.89 -1.02 7.00
N ALA A 73 0.04 -0.53 6.17
CA ALA A 73 -0.28 -0.04 4.84
C ALA A 73 -0.76 -1.19 3.93
N SER A 74 -1.75 -0.91 3.09
CA SER A 74 -2.29 -1.90 2.13
C SER A 74 -1.34 -2.21 0.97
N ALA A 75 -0.37 -1.32 0.73
CA ALA A 75 0.71 -1.47 -0.25
C ALA A 75 1.95 -0.70 0.20
N PRO A 76 3.18 -1.17 -0.15
CA PRO A 76 4.42 -0.52 0.27
C PRO A 76 4.83 0.64 -0.65
N VAL A 77 3.87 1.40 -1.19
CA VAL A 77 4.13 2.53 -2.08
C VAL A 77 2.91 3.48 -2.16
N CYS A 78 3.16 4.78 -2.38
CA CYS A 78 2.19 5.87 -2.26
C CYS A 78 0.86 5.63 -2.97
N ALA A 79 0.85 5.53 -4.33
CA ALA A 79 -0.38 5.58 -5.09
C ALA A 79 -1.34 4.41 -4.81
N PRO A 80 -0.92 3.13 -4.77
CA PRO A 80 -1.79 2.04 -4.34
C PRO A 80 -2.27 2.16 -2.90
N ALA A 81 -1.41 2.57 -1.95
CA ALA A 81 -1.79 2.77 -0.56
C ALA A 81 -2.85 3.88 -0.41
N ARG A 82 -2.62 5.04 -1.06
CA ARG A 82 -3.57 6.17 -1.07
C ARG A 82 -4.89 5.84 -1.76
N THR A 83 -4.87 4.96 -2.77
CA THR A 83 -6.08 4.43 -3.41
C THR A 83 -6.94 3.66 -2.40
N SER A 84 -6.33 2.84 -1.55
CA SER A 84 -7.06 2.13 -0.50
C SER A 84 -7.61 3.08 0.57
N ILE A 85 -6.86 4.11 0.96
CA ILE A 85 -7.29 5.11 1.93
C ILE A 85 -8.52 5.86 1.42
N ILE A 86 -8.48 6.38 0.18
CA ILE A 86 -9.55 7.22 -0.35
C ILE A 86 -10.84 6.46 -0.65
N THR A 87 -10.76 5.15 -0.87
CA THR A 87 -11.92 4.31 -1.24
C THR A 87 -12.44 3.44 -0.10
N GLY A 88 -11.63 3.17 0.94
CA GLY A 88 -11.96 2.16 1.96
C GLY A 88 -11.96 0.73 1.43
N MET A 89 -11.30 0.50 0.26
CA MET A 89 -11.27 -0.79 -0.43
C MET A 89 -9.83 -1.22 -0.72
N HIS A 90 -9.60 -2.53 -0.83
CA HIS A 90 -8.32 -3.02 -1.31
C HIS A 90 -8.07 -2.53 -2.75
N GLN A 91 -6.94 -1.92 -3.01
CA GLN A 91 -6.56 -1.42 -4.32
C GLN A 91 -6.56 -2.50 -5.40
N SER A 92 -6.28 -3.76 -5.02
CA SER A 92 -6.33 -4.92 -5.93
C SER A 92 -7.77 -5.36 -6.26
N SER A 93 -8.76 -4.99 -5.45
CA SER A 93 -10.18 -5.28 -5.72
C SER A 93 -10.79 -4.38 -6.80
N ILE A 94 -10.21 -3.18 -6.99
CA ILE A 94 -10.76 -2.11 -7.82
C ILE A 94 -9.84 -1.71 -8.98
N GLY A 95 -8.79 -2.50 -9.28
CA GLY A 95 -7.89 -2.23 -10.41
C GLY A 95 -6.88 -1.09 -10.19
N GLY A 96 -6.74 -0.60 -8.95
CA GLY A 96 -5.82 0.49 -8.59
C GLY A 96 -4.47 0.02 -8.02
N HIS A 97 -4.06 -1.24 -8.24
CA HIS A 97 -2.93 -1.89 -7.56
C HIS A 97 -1.58 -1.74 -8.26
N HIS A 98 -1.54 -1.38 -9.52
CA HIS A 98 -0.29 -1.12 -10.23
C HIS A 98 0.16 0.33 -10.02
N MET A 99 1.42 0.55 -9.69
CA MET A 99 1.94 1.91 -9.48
C MET A 99 1.71 2.79 -10.71
N ARG A 100 1.01 3.93 -10.52
CA ARG A 100 0.66 4.90 -11.57
C ARG A 100 -0.14 4.31 -12.72
N CYS A 101 -1.04 3.35 -12.42
CA CYS A 101 -2.11 3.01 -13.34
C CYS A 101 -3.26 4.03 -13.21
N THR A 102 -4.20 3.95 -14.14
CA THR A 102 -5.47 4.68 -14.07
C THR A 102 -6.58 3.65 -14.12
N GLY A 103 -7.04 3.20 -12.95
CA GLY A 103 -8.14 2.24 -12.80
C GLY A 103 -9.47 2.94 -13.01
N TRP A 104 -10.46 2.19 -13.47
CA TRP A 104 -11.83 2.68 -13.61
C TRP A 104 -12.61 2.40 -12.32
N PHE A 105 -12.93 3.45 -11.55
CA PHE A 105 -13.74 3.33 -10.34
C PHE A 105 -15.23 3.22 -10.70
N PRO A 106 -16.00 2.28 -10.09
CA PRO A 106 -17.43 2.15 -10.40
C PRO A 106 -18.21 3.44 -10.13
N GLU A 107 -19.05 3.86 -11.08
CA GLU A 107 -19.81 5.12 -10.99
C GLU A 107 -20.85 5.13 -9.86
N GLU A 108 -21.28 3.95 -9.41
CA GLU A 108 -22.21 3.78 -8.29
C GLU A 108 -21.56 3.98 -6.92
N PHE A 109 -20.23 4.15 -6.84
CA PHE A 109 -19.48 4.39 -5.60
C PHE A 109 -19.02 5.83 -5.53
N SER A 110 -18.91 6.35 -4.31
CA SER A 110 -18.31 7.64 -4.02
C SER A 110 -17.07 7.48 -3.16
N TYR A 111 -16.16 8.43 -3.25
CA TYR A 111 -15.02 8.54 -2.35
C TYR A 111 -15.48 9.05 -0.98
N TYR A 112 -14.84 8.61 0.11
CA TYR A 112 -15.35 8.93 1.45
C TYR A 112 -15.48 10.45 1.74
N PRO A 113 -14.66 11.38 1.20
CA PRO A 113 -14.89 12.79 1.45
C PRO A 113 -16.18 13.34 0.81
N GLU A 114 -16.67 12.72 -0.27
CA GLU A 114 -17.97 13.10 -0.85
C GLU A 114 -19.11 12.87 0.14
N TYR A 115 -19.12 11.70 0.84
CA TYR A 115 -20.11 11.44 1.90
C TYR A 115 -19.97 12.39 3.09
N LEU A 116 -18.73 12.81 3.44
CA LEU A 116 -18.51 13.81 4.48
C LEU A 116 -19.05 15.19 4.06
N ARG A 117 -18.83 15.61 2.81
CA ARG A 117 -19.38 16.85 2.25
C ARG A 117 -20.91 16.85 2.25
N GLU A 118 -21.52 15.74 1.83
CA GLU A 118 -22.98 15.55 1.91
C GLU A 118 -23.51 15.66 3.35
N ALA A 119 -22.72 15.21 4.32
CA ALA A 119 -23.01 15.36 5.75
C ALA A 119 -22.73 16.75 6.32
N GLY A 120 -22.29 17.70 5.48
CA GLY A 120 -22.07 19.09 5.84
C GLY A 120 -20.65 19.44 6.31
N TYR A 121 -19.67 18.54 6.15
CA TYR A 121 -18.26 18.85 6.41
C TYR A 121 -17.66 19.69 5.29
N TYR A 122 -16.74 20.58 5.65
CA TYR A 122 -15.83 21.23 4.71
C TYR A 122 -14.57 20.37 4.59
N CYS A 123 -14.35 19.80 3.40
CA CYS A 123 -13.31 18.81 3.17
C CYS A 123 -12.13 19.40 2.41
N THR A 124 -10.91 19.36 2.98
CA THR A 124 -9.70 19.92 2.35
C THR A 124 -8.55 18.94 2.29
N ASN A 125 -7.76 19.02 1.21
CA ASN A 125 -6.55 18.22 1.00
C ASN A 125 -5.35 19.12 0.65
N ASN A 126 -4.37 19.21 1.53
CA ASN A 126 -3.13 19.96 1.33
C ASN A 126 -1.93 18.99 1.26
N SER A 127 -1.40 18.60 0.09
CA SER A 127 -1.95 18.75 -1.25
C SER A 127 -1.49 17.56 -2.09
N LYS A 128 -1.69 16.33 -1.62
CA LYS A 128 -1.31 15.13 -2.36
C LYS A 128 -2.50 14.20 -2.50
N GLU A 129 -2.85 13.89 -3.74
CA GLU A 129 -3.88 12.92 -4.09
C GLU A 129 -3.23 11.58 -4.47
N ASP A 130 -2.57 11.50 -5.62
CA ASP A 130 -1.83 10.32 -6.11
C ASP A 130 -2.68 9.04 -6.11
N TYR A 131 -3.98 9.16 -6.47
CA TYR A 131 -4.87 8.01 -6.55
C TYR A 131 -4.71 7.32 -7.91
N ASN A 132 -4.65 5.99 -7.90
CA ASN A 132 -4.50 5.16 -9.11
C ASN A 132 -5.84 4.90 -9.85
N LEU A 133 -6.78 5.84 -9.77
CA LEU A 133 -8.13 5.73 -10.34
C LEU A 133 -8.43 6.95 -11.19
N GLU A 134 -9.43 6.85 -12.06
CA GLU A 134 -10.04 8.01 -12.68
C GLU A 134 -10.90 8.74 -11.65
N TYR A 135 -10.67 10.05 -11.46
CA TYR A 135 -11.41 10.84 -10.49
C TYR A 135 -11.46 12.32 -10.88
N ASP A 136 -12.43 13.02 -10.30
CA ASP A 136 -12.59 14.47 -10.38
C ASP A 136 -12.33 15.06 -8.98
N SER A 137 -11.22 15.75 -8.81
CA SER A 137 -10.81 16.32 -7.52
C SER A 137 -11.87 17.29 -6.95
N ASP A 138 -12.53 18.07 -7.80
CA ASP A 138 -13.54 19.08 -7.37
C ASP A 138 -14.83 18.40 -6.84
N LYS A 139 -15.09 17.15 -7.22
CA LYS A 139 -16.17 16.35 -6.63
C LYS A 139 -15.80 15.81 -5.27
N ILE A 140 -14.55 15.40 -5.08
CA ILE A 140 -14.05 14.79 -3.84
C ILE A 140 -13.87 15.86 -2.75
N TRP A 141 -13.22 16.99 -3.07
CA TRP A 141 -12.76 17.99 -2.13
C TRP A 141 -13.46 19.35 -2.34
N ASP A 142 -13.66 20.12 -1.28
CA ASP A 142 -14.00 21.55 -1.40
C ASP A 142 -12.76 22.33 -1.83
N GLU A 143 -11.57 21.94 -1.34
CA GLU A 143 -10.28 22.45 -1.79
C GLU A 143 -9.22 21.35 -1.80
N SER A 144 -8.48 21.22 -2.90
CA SER A 144 -7.30 20.36 -3.00
C SER A 144 -6.15 21.12 -3.64
N SER A 145 -5.25 21.66 -2.83
CA SER A 145 -4.10 22.47 -3.26
C SER A 145 -3.13 22.70 -2.09
N LYS A 146 -1.97 23.31 -2.38
CA LYS A 146 -1.02 23.75 -1.35
C LYS A 146 -1.55 24.85 -0.44
N ASN A 147 -2.64 25.49 -0.81
CA ASN A 147 -3.31 26.54 -0.04
C ASN A 147 -4.62 26.04 0.59
N ALA A 148 -5.01 24.78 0.36
CA ALA A 148 -6.20 24.18 0.95
C ALA A 148 -6.04 24.12 2.47
N HIS A 149 -7.05 24.61 3.18
CA HIS A 149 -6.97 24.75 4.63
C HIS A 149 -8.35 24.80 5.27
N TRP A 150 -8.54 24.21 6.46
CA TRP A 150 -9.81 24.31 7.20
C TRP A 150 -10.18 25.78 7.52
N LYS A 151 -9.21 26.68 7.61
CA LYS A 151 -9.43 28.12 7.84
C LYS A 151 -10.17 28.80 6.69
N ASN A 152 -10.17 28.22 5.49
CA ASN A 152 -10.81 28.78 4.30
C ASN A 152 -12.33 28.55 4.28
N ARG A 153 -12.87 27.68 5.19
CA ARG A 153 -14.30 27.39 5.21
C ARG A 153 -15.14 28.66 5.37
N PRO A 154 -16.23 28.82 4.59
CA PRO A 154 -17.05 30.00 4.59
C PRO A 154 -17.74 30.26 5.93
N ASP A 155 -18.22 29.19 6.59
CA ASP A 155 -18.81 29.26 7.94
C ASP A 155 -17.83 28.64 8.96
N LYS A 156 -17.40 29.45 9.92
CA LYS A 156 -16.47 29.02 10.98
C LYS A 156 -17.06 27.97 11.93
N ASN A 157 -18.39 27.83 11.97
CA ASN A 157 -19.09 26.83 12.75
C ASN A 157 -19.26 25.48 11.98
N GLN A 158 -19.01 25.49 10.67
CA GLN A 158 -19.07 24.27 9.86
C GLN A 158 -17.97 23.29 10.30
N PRO A 159 -18.29 22.02 10.60
CA PRO A 159 -17.27 21.04 10.89
C PRO A 159 -16.37 20.82 9.66
N PHE A 160 -15.11 20.53 9.91
CA PHE A 160 -14.16 20.26 8.82
C PHE A 160 -13.56 18.87 8.91
N PHE A 161 -13.19 18.36 7.74
CA PHE A 161 -12.27 17.25 7.54
C PHE A 161 -11.08 17.78 6.74
N ALA A 162 -9.89 17.76 7.31
CA ALA A 162 -8.72 18.33 6.67
C ALA A 162 -7.55 17.33 6.67
N ILE A 163 -6.92 17.15 5.51
CA ILE A 163 -5.68 16.36 5.37
C ILE A 163 -4.53 17.30 5.04
N PHE A 164 -3.43 17.15 5.77
CA PHE A 164 -2.17 17.82 5.50
C PHE A 164 -1.10 16.79 5.21
N ASN A 165 -0.56 16.81 3.99
CA ASN A 165 0.42 15.83 3.51
C ASN A 165 1.83 16.41 3.56
N TYR A 166 2.63 16.01 4.54
CA TYR A 166 4.03 16.41 4.62
C TYR A 166 4.89 15.62 3.64
N THR A 167 5.54 16.30 2.70
CA THR A 167 6.35 15.68 1.65
C THR A 167 7.86 15.80 1.89
N GLY A 168 8.27 16.34 3.06
CA GLY A 168 9.69 16.52 3.42
C GLY A 168 10.43 15.19 3.59
N THR A 169 9.75 14.19 4.11
CA THR A 169 10.25 12.82 4.37
C THR A 169 10.27 11.90 3.14
N HIS A 170 9.61 12.28 2.01
CA HIS A 170 9.64 11.50 0.77
C HIS A 170 11.07 11.13 0.34
N GLU A 171 11.27 9.95 -0.29
CA GLU A 171 12.58 9.42 -0.73
C GLU A 171 13.48 10.46 -1.43
N SER A 172 12.89 11.45 -2.08
CA SER A 172 13.64 12.55 -2.68
C SER A 172 14.26 13.52 -1.66
N GLY A 173 13.71 13.61 -0.44
CA GLY A 173 14.29 14.37 0.68
C GLY A 173 15.57 13.73 1.18
N THR A 174 15.62 12.41 1.24
CA THR A 174 16.81 11.65 1.61
C THR A 174 17.88 11.69 0.50
N ASN A 175 17.47 11.44 -0.76
CA ASN A 175 18.41 11.33 -1.88
C ASN A 175 18.93 12.67 -2.41
N SER A 176 18.21 13.78 -2.22
CA SER A 176 18.61 15.12 -2.69
C SER A 176 19.09 15.99 -1.54
N LYS A 177 20.40 16.28 -1.50
CA LYS A 177 21.00 17.18 -0.52
C LYS A 177 20.29 18.55 -0.47
N ALA A 178 20.03 19.15 -1.63
CA ALA A 178 19.36 20.46 -1.72
C ALA A 178 17.90 20.43 -1.21
N LYS A 179 17.20 19.28 -1.34
CA LYS A 179 15.86 19.14 -0.74
C LYS A 179 15.96 18.96 0.77
N HIS A 180 16.88 18.12 1.25
CA HIS A 180 17.15 17.93 2.67
C HIS A 180 17.48 19.26 3.36
N GLU A 181 18.45 20.03 2.86
CA GLU A 181 18.84 21.33 3.41
C GLU A 181 17.63 22.30 3.49
N ARG A 182 16.75 22.28 2.52
CA ARG A 182 15.53 23.09 2.55
C ARG A 182 14.50 22.59 3.55
N VAL A 183 14.37 21.27 3.72
CA VAL A 183 13.46 20.62 4.69
C VAL A 183 13.91 20.92 6.11
N CYS A 184 15.20 20.82 6.40
CA CYS A 184 15.77 20.99 7.73
C CYS A 184 16.25 22.43 8.02
N LYS A 185 15.98 23.41 7.15
CA LYS A 185 16.52 24.79 7.25
C LYS A 185 16.22 25.50 8.58
N ASP A 186 15.11 25.16 9.22
CA ASP A 186 14.64 25.77 10.46
C ASP A 186 14.88 24.87 11.69
N LEU A 187 15.56 23.70 11.51
CA LEU A 187 15.94 22.86 12.63
C LEU A 187 17.20 23.40 13.32
N PRO A 188 17.24 23.45 14.66
CA PRO A 188 18.46 23.71 15.42
C PRO A 188 19.53 22.62 15.15
N GLU A 189 20.81 23.00 15.09
CA GLU A 189 21.89 22.03 14.86
C GLU A 189 21.94 20.94 15.94
N GLU A 190 21.61 21.29 17.17
CA GLU A 190 21.63 20.38 18.33
C GLU A 190 20.59 19.26 18.30
N VAL A 191 19.57 19.34 17.46
CA VAL A 191 18.55 18.27 17.29
C VAL A 191 18.80 17.44 16.04
N MET A 192 19.79 17.81 15.24
CA MET A 192 20.18 17.06 14.04
C MET A 192 21.23 16.02 14.38
N ILE A 193 21.00 14.78 13.97
CA ILE A 193 22.01 13.73 14.14
C ILE A 193 23.07 13.78 13.04
N GLU A 194 24.30 13.45 13.42
CA GLU A 194 25.41 13.30 12.51
C GLU A 194 25.47 11.89 11.87
N PRO A 195 26.12 11.72 10.70
CA PRO A 195 26.33 10.42 10.09
C PRO A 195 27.03 9.44 11.03
N GLY A 196 26.41 8.29 11.31
CA GLY A 196 26.95 7.24 12.19
C GLY A 196 26.39 7.23 13.60
N GLU A 197 25.60 8.21 14.01
CA GLU A 197 24.97 8.21 15.34
C GLU A 197 23.80 7.23 15.42
N ALA A 198 22.98 7.10 14.37
CA ALA A 198 21.91 6.10 14.32
C ALA A 198 22.40 4.76 13.74
N PRO A 199 22.02 3.61 14.33
CA PRO A 199 22.39 2.30 13.83
C PRO A 199 21.76 2.05 12.46
N LEU A 200 22.54 1.47 11.55
CA LEU A 200 22.03 1.07 10.23
C LEU A 200 21.15 -0.18 10.32
N PRO A 201 20.15 -0.33 9.44
CA PRO A 201 19.49 -1.61 9.20
C PRO A 201 20.52 -2.71 8.90
N PRO A 202 20.33 -3.96 9.39
CA PRO A 202 21.33 -5.02 9.37
C PRO A 202 21.72 -5.51 7.99
N TYR A 203 20.96 -5.17 6.96
CA TYR A 203 21.21 -5.51 5.55
C TYR A 203 21.90 -4.38 4.78
N PHE A 204 22.18 -3.23 5.38
CA PHE A 204 22.90 -2.14 4.74
C PHE A 204 24.42 -2.28 4.92
N PRO A 205 25.22 -1.93 3.89
CA PRO A 205 26.66 -1.90 4.02
C PRO A 205 27.10 -0.72 4.88
N ASP A 206 28.11 -0.95 5.74
CA ASP A 206 28.77 0.09 6.54
C ASP A 206 29.67 0.96 5.64
N LYS A 207 29.07 1.95 4.99
CA LYS A 207 29.76 2.91 4.12
C LYS A 207 29.35 4.34 4.48
N PRO A 208 30.28 5.33 4.40
CA PRO A 208 30.00 6.74 4.76
C PRO A 208 28.77 7.32 4.10
N VAL A 209 28.54 7.02 2.81
CA VAL A 209 27.38 7.52 2.06
C VAL A 209 26.05 6.93 2.58
N VAL A 210 26.06 5.72 3.13
CA VAL A 210 24.86 5.10 3.71
C VAL A 210 24.53 5.78 5.03
N HIS A 211 25.52 6.01 5.90
CA HIS A 211 25.37 6.76 7.15
C HIS A 211 24.88 8.20 6.88
N GLU A 212 25.43 8.88 5.88
CA GLU A 212 25.00 10.23 5.50
C GLU A 212 23.53 10.27 5.10
N LEU A 213 23.09 9.36 4.26
CA LEU A 213 21.69 9.31 3.81
C LEU A 213 20.74 8.84 4.92
N TRP A 214 21.21 7.97 5.80
CA TRP A 214 20.45 7.54 6.98
C TRP A 214 20.27 8.68 7.99
N ALA A 215 21.29 9.49 8.23
CA ALA A 215 21.16 10.70 9.03
C ALA A 215 20.18 11.70 8.41
N ARG A 216 20.26 11.94 7.09
CA ARG A 216 19.28 12.81 6.37
C ARG A 216 17.84 12.32 6.53
N TYR A 217 17.61 11.01 6.43
CA TYR A 217 16.29 10.43 6.63
C TYR A 217 15.76 10.74 8.03
N ASN A 218 16.56 10.51 9.09
CA ASN A 218 16.20 10.79 10.47
C ASN A 218 15.96 12.29 10.71
N ASN A 219 16.82 13.16 10.21
CA ASN A 219 16.68 14.62 10.35
C ASN A 219 15.42 15.16 9.63
N ASN A 220 15.01 14.56 8.51
CA ASN A 220 13.75 14.92 7.85
C ASN A 220 12.53 14.55 8.71
N ILE A 221 12.63 13.53 9.58
CA ILE A 221 11.57 13.17 10.55
C ILE A 221 11.52 14.22 11.68
N SER A 222 12.65 14.69 12.17
CA SER A 222 12.66 15.79 13.16
C SER A 222 12.05 17.07 12.57
N ALA A 223 12.24 17.34 11.27
CA ALA A 223 11.56 18.45 10.60
C ALA A 223 10.05 18.25 10.44
N LEU A 224 9.57 17.01 10.29
CA LEU A 224 8.15 16.68 10.31
C LEU A 224 7.50 17.03 11.66
N ASP A 225 8.18 16.80 12.76
CA ASP A 225 7.67 17.13 14.10
C ASP A 225 7.36 18.63 14.24
N ARG A 226 8.25 19.50 13.73
CA ARG A 226 8.01 20.95 13.68
C ARG A 226 6.83 21.34 12.77
N TYR A 227 6.62 20.58 11.71
CA TYR A 227 5.44 20.78 10.85
C TYR A 227 4.15 20.40 11.58
N ALA A 228 4.14 19.30 12.32
CA ALA A 228 3.01 18.91 13.16
C ALA A 228 2.73 19.95 14.26
N GLU A 229 3.80 20.46 14.95
CA GLU A 229 3.69 21.54 15.92
C GLU A 229 2.93 22.75 15.39
N ASN A 230 3.29 23.23 14.19
CA ASN A 230 2.65 24.38 13.58
C ASN A 230 1.14 24.14 13.37
N LEU A 231 0.74 22.97 12.87
CA LEU A 231 -0.66 22.63 12.64
C LEU A 231 -1.46 22.53 13.95
N LEU A 232 -0.88 21.93 15.01
CA LEU A 232 -1.53 21.84 16.31
C LEU A 232 -1.66 23.21 16.97
N ASN A 233 -0.65 24.07 16.90
CA ASN A 233 -0.72 25.45 17.37
C ASN A 233 -1.80 26.25 16.62
N GLU A 234 -1.97 26.04 15.33
CA GLU A 234 -3.04 26.68 14.55
C GLU A 234 -4.45 26.27 14.98
N LEU A 235 -4.65 25.01 15.47
CA LEU A 235 -5.93 24.59 16.04
C LEU A 235 -6.23 25.34 17.35
N GLU A 236 -5.22 25.54 18.19
CA GLU A 236 -5.33 26.30 19.45
C GLU A 236 -5.63 27.78 19.18
N GLU A 237 -4.87 28.41 18.27
CA GLU A 237 -5.04 29.82 17.90
C GLU A 237 -6.44 30.12 17.33
N GLU A 238 -7.01 29.18 16.56
CA GLU A 238 -8.37 29.27 16.01
C GLU A 238 -9.46 28.88 17.02
N GLY A 239 -9.08 28.39 18.22
CA GLY A 239 -10.00 27.96 19.27
C GLY A 239 -10.84 26.72 18.89
N VAL A 240 -10.31 25.84 18.05
CA VAL A 240 -11.01 24.62 17.57
C VAL A 240 -10.38 23.33 18.06
N ALA A 241 -9.27 23.38 18.81
CA ALA A 241 -8.55 22.20 19.30
C ALA A 241 -9.45 21.25 20.11
N GLU A 242 -10.23 21.77 21.07
CA GLU A 242 -11.17 21.00 21.89
C GLU A 242 -12.34 20.36 21.12
N ASN A 243 -12.46 20.67 19.82
CA ASN A 243 -13.45 20.08 18.94
C ASN A 243 -12.81 19.24 17.81
N THR A 244 -11.50 19.01 17.82
CA THR A 244 -10.79 18.39 16.71
C THR A 244 -10.13 17.07 17.14
N ILE A 245 -10.53 15.96 16.50
CA ILE A 245 -9.83 14.68 16.57
C ILE A 245 -8.66 14.74 15.60
N VAL A 246 -7.45 14.41 16.08
CA VAL A 246 -6.22 14.44 15.27
C VAL A 246 -5.75 13.01 15.02
N ILE A 247 -5.48 12.67 13.77
CA ILE A 247 -4.88 11.39 13.37
C ILE A 247 -3.57 11.68 12.64
N PHE A 248 -2.47 11.14 13.16
CA PHE A 248 -1.15 11.18 12.53
C PHE A 248 -0.78 9.81 11.98
N TYR A 249 -0.30 9.73 10.71
CA TYR A 249 0.21 8.49 10.12
C TYR A 249 1.10 8.74 8.90
N SER A 250 1.90 7.72 8.51
CA SER A 250 2.63 7.69 7.22
C SER A 250 1.84 6.91 6.17
N ASP A 251 2.02 7.25 4.88
CA ASP A 251 1.34 6.55 3.78
C ASP A 251 1.90 5.14 3.50
N HIS A 252 3.13 4.85 3.86
CA HIS A 252 3.82 3.55 3.88
C HIS A 252 5.18 3.70 4.57
N GLY A 253 5.98 2.62 4.62
CA GLY A 253 7.27 2.63 5.28
C GLY A 253 8.36 3.44 4.57
N ALA A 254 9.57 3.50 5.16
CA ALA A 254 10.66 4.41 4.83
C ALA A 254 11.04 4.45 3.34
N GLY A 255 11.36 5.65 2.83
CA GLY A 255 11.71 5.93 1.44
C GLY A 255 13.13 5.54 1.04
N ILE A 256 13.59 4.35 1.45
CA ILE A 256 14.91 3.80 1.18
C ILE A 256 14.81 2.38 0.64
N PRO A 257 15.89 1.80 0.05
CA PRO A 257 15.89 0.42 -0.42
C PRO A 257 15.48 -0.57 0.68
N ILE A 258 14.83 -1.67 0.29
CA ILE A 258 14.37 -2.74 1.20
C ILE A 258 13.28 -2.29 2.19
N HIS A 259 12.76 -1.10 2.03
CA HIS A 259 11.62 -0.54 2.74
C HIS A 259 10.51 -0.22 1.73
N LYS A 260 10.50 0.98 1.18
CA LYS A 260 9.57 1.34 0.09
C LYS A 260 9.64 0.34 -1.05
N ARG A 261 8.50 -0.16 -1.52
CA ARG A 261 8.33 -1.19 -2.54
C ARG A 261 8.55 -2.63 -2.06
N TRP A 262 8.85 -2.86 -0.78
CA TRP A 262 9.01 -4.20 -0.20
C TRP A 262 7.88 -4.56 0.76
N MET A 263 7.53 -5.85 0.81
CA MET A 263 6.41 -6.36 1.60
C MET A 263 6.77 -6.66 3.07
N TYR A 264 7.98 -6.32 3.50
CA TYR A 264 8.39 -6.40 4.91
C TYR A 264 7.74 -5.30 5.75
N ASP A 265 7.71 -5.46 7.07
CA ASP A 265 7.19 -4.43 7.98
C ASP A 265 7.93 -3.10 7.82
N THR A 266 9.19 -3.13 7.41
CA THR A 266 9.93 -1.92 7.04
C THR A 266 9.27 -1.09 5.92
N GLY A 267 8.48 -1.74 5.05
CA GLY A 267 7.72 -1.07 3.99
C GLY A 267 6.23 -0.91 4.27
N LEU A 268 5.68 -1.64 5.25
CA LEU A 268 4.24 -1.71 5.49
C LEU A 268 3.80 -1.21 6.87
N LEU A 269 4.60 -1.42 7.92
CA LEU A 269 4.31 -0.93 9.27
C LEU A 269 4.61 0.56 9.36
N VAL A 270 3.62 1.33 9.80
CA VAL A 270 3.73 2.80 9.87
C VAL A 270 3.44 3.33 11.27
N PRO A 271 3.99 4.47 11.66
CA PRO A 271 3.54 5.16 12.85
C PRO A 271 2.08 5.59 12.68
N PHE A 272 1.28 5.43 13.75
CA PHE A 272 -0.13 5.76 13.75
C PHE A 272 -0.56 6.22 15.15
N ILE A 273 -0.97 7.47 15.28
CA ILE A 273 -1.34 8.09 16.55
C ILE A 273 -2.73 8.74 16.38
N VAL A 274 -3.60 8.54 17.36
CA VAL A 274 -4.91 9.17 17.43
C VAL A 274 -5.02 9.96 18.72
N TYR A 275 -5.20 11.27 18.61
CA TYR A 275 -5.55 12.13 19.72
C TYR A 275 -7.03 12.52 19.66
N CYS A 276 -7.70 12.47 20.79
CA CYS A 276 -9.11 12.80 20.90
C CYS A 276 -9.36 13.69 22.12
N PRO A 277 -10.00 14.87 21.93
CA PRO A 277 -10.41 15.71 23.06
C PRO A 277 -11.39 14.97 23.98
N GLU A 278 -11.37 15.30 25.29
CA GLU A 278 -12.23 14.70 26.33
C GLU A 278 -13.70 14.61 25.91
N LYS A 279 -14.20 15.62 25.25
CA LYS A 279 -15.57 15.69 24.72
C LYS A 279 -15.96 14.49 23.84
N TYR A 280 -15.01 13.92 23.10
CA TYR A 280 -15.19 12.84 22.13
C TYR A 280 -14.52 11.53 22.55
N GLU A 281 -13.98 11.44 23.77
CA GLU A 281 -13.27 10.27 24.28
C GLU A 281 -14.12 8.98 24.16
N HIS A 282 -15.44 9.10 24.29
CA HIS A 282 -16.38 7.98 24.11
C HIS A 282 -16.36 7.34 22.69
N LEU A 283 -15.74 8.00 21.70
CA LEU A 283 -15.56 7.47 20.34
C LEU A 283 -14.28 6.64 20.18
N ILE A 284 -13.41 6.62 21.20
CA ILE A 284 -12.13 5.91 21.19
C ILE A 284 -12.23 4.66 22.07
N PRO A 285 -12.09 3.44 21.52
CA PRO A 285 -12.27 2.21 22.30
C PRO A 285 -11.10 1.91 23.25
N HIS A 286 -10.00 2.62 23.12
CA HIS A 286 -8.76 2.42 23.88
C HIS A 286 -8.51 3.55 24.86
N GLU A 287 -7.80 3.23 25.97
CA GLU A 287 -7.41 4.22 26.98
C GLU A 287 -6.31 5.14 26.41
N GLN A 288 -6.56 6.44 26.40
CA GLN A 288 -5.55 7.43 25.98
C GLN A 288 -4.33 7.39 26.91
N GLY A 289 -3.15 7.68 26.38
CA GLY A 289 -1.87 7.53 27.06
C GLY A 289 -1.33 6.09 27.07
N LYS A 290 -2.04 5.13 26.45
CA LYS A 290 -1.58 3.74 26.34
C LYS A 290 -1.47 3.29 24.88
N PRO A 291 -0.46 2.46 24.56
CA PRO A 291 -0.38 1.86 23.23
C PRO A 291 -1.50 0.81 23.02
N SER A 292 -1.98 0.72 21.79
CA SER A 292 -2.88 -0.33 21.34
C SER A 292 -2.17 -1.26 20.36
N ASP A 293 -2.34 -2.57 20.54
CA ASP A 293 -1.85 -3.60 19.61
C ASP A 293 -2.90 -4.02 18.58
N GLU A 294 -4.04 -3.32 18.49
CA GLU A 294 -5.07 -3.56 17.50
C GLU A 294 -4.51 -3.48 16.09
N LEU A 295 -4.90 -4.45 15.25
CA LEU A 295 -4.54 -4.45 13.84
C LEU A 295 -5.38 -3.41 13.07
N VAL A 296 -4.74 -2.36 12.57
CA VAL A 296 -5.33 -1.34 11.70
C VAL A 296 -4.82 -1.51 10.28
N SER A 297 -5.72 -1.55 9.31
CA SER A 297 -5.38 -1.56 7.88
C SER A 297 -5.80 -0.24 7.23
N PHE A 298 -5.10 0.19 6.20
CA PHE A 298 -5.41 1.46 5.52
C PHE A 298 -6.80 1.52 4.89
N ILE A 299 -7.38 0.39 4.54
CA ILE A 299 -8.79 0.34 4.11
C ILE A 299 -9.76 0.74 5.23
N ASP A 300 -9.31 0.78 6.50
CA ASP A 300 -10.13 1.12 7.67
C ASP A 300 -10.27 2.64 7.88
N LEU A 301 -9.40 3.44 7.25
CA LEU A 301 -9.35 4.89 7.45
C LEU A 301 -10.63 5.58 6.94
N ALA A 302 -11.10 5.25 5.74
CA ALA A 302 -12.33 5.80 5.18
C ALA A 302 -13.57 5.48 6.05
N PRO A 303 -13.88 4.21 6.37
CA PRO A 303 -15.03 3.90 7.23
C PRO A 303 -14.89 4.50 8.64
N THR A 304 -13.67 4.68 9.16
CA THR A 304 -13.43 5.33 10.44
C THR A 304 -13.75 6.83 10.39
N ALA A 305 -13.31 7.54 9.34
CA ALA A 305 -13.65 8.95 9.15
C ALA A 305 -15.18 9.17 9.07
N LEU A 306 -15.87 8.30 8.33
CA LEU A 306 -17.34 8.33 8.24
C LEU A 306 -18.00 8.08 9.60
N LYS A 307 -17.54 7.07 10.37
CA LYS A 307 -18.07 6.77 11.70
C LYS A 307 -17.89 7.92 12.68
N LEU A 308 -16.71 8.53 12.73
CA LEU A 308 -16.42 9.70 13.56
C LEU A 308 -17.34 10.88 13.21
N ALA A 309 -17.68 11.04 11.94
CA ALA A 309 -18.61 12.08 11.46
C ALA A 309 -20.09 11.72 11.67
N GLY A 310 -20.41 10.54 12.20
CA GLY A 310 -21.78 10.05 12.34
C GLY A 310 -22.44 9.69 11.00
N VAL A 311 -21.65 9.38 9.97
CA VAL A 311 -22.10 9.00 8.63
C VAL A 311 -22.13 7.46 8.50
N PRO A 312 -23.20 6.87 7.94
CA PRO A 312 -23.22 5.44 7.66
C PRO A 312 -22.09 5.02 6.72
N VAL A 313 -21.45 3.89 7.02
CA VAL A 313 -20.42 3.31 6.17
C VAL A 313 -21.09 2.56 5.01
N PRO A 314 -20.77 2.88 3.74
CA PRO A 314 -21.31 2.17 2.58
C PRO A 314 -20.89 0.70 2.53
N ASP A 315 -21.78 -0.18 2.05
CA ASP A 315 -21.56 -1.63 2.00
C ASP A 315 -20.42 -2.06 1.06
N ASN A 316 -20.05 -1.23 0.09
CA ASN A 316 -18.93 -1.50 -0.81
C ASN A 316 -17.56 -1.30 -0.15
N MET A 317 -17.47 -0.58 0.96
CA MET A 317 -16.22 -0.42 1.70
C MET A 317 -15.83 -1.75 2.36
N GLN A 318 -14.59 -2.17 2.16
CA GLN A 318 -14.05 -3.45 2.63
C GLN A 318 -13.34 -3.32 3.98
N GLY A 319 -13.06 -2.09 4.39
CA GLY A 319 -12.52 -1.75 5.69
C GLY A 319 -13.57 -1.79 6.80
N ARG A 320 -13.09 -1.82 8.05
CA ARG A 320 -13.92 -1.64 9.25
C ARG A 320 -13.54 -0.34 9.96
N ALA A 321 -14.52 0.35 10.51
CA ALA A 321 -14.21 1.45 11.43
C ALA A 321 -13.63 0.87 12.73
N PHE A 322 -12.54 1.44 13.20
CA PHE A 322 -11.90 1.10 14.48
C PHE A 322 -12.07 2.22 15.54
N LEU A 323 -12.62 3.38 15.15
CA LEU A 323 -13.05 4.47 16.02
C LEU A 323 -14.52 4.81 15.74
N GLY A 324 -15.23 5.33 16.75
CA GLY A 324 -16.63 5.72 16.68
C GLY A 324 -17.54 4.82 17.51
N GLU A 325 -18.86 5.01 17.40
CA GLU A 325 -19.85 4.21 18.09
C GLU A 325 -20.17 2.88 17.40
N ASN A 326 -20.59 1.88 18.15
CA ASN A 326 -21.08 0.58 17.62
C ASN A 326 -20.07 -0.08 16.66
N LEU A 327 -18.84 -0.25 17.11
CA LEU A 327 -17.76 -0.88 16.37
C LEU A 327 -17.98 -2.39 16.21
N THR A 328 -17.52 -2.92 15.07
CA THR A 328 -17.42 -4.37 14.88
C THR A 328 -16.19 -4.92 15.61
N PRO A 329 -16.11 -6.24 15.89
CA PRO A 329 -14.92 -6.84 16.51
C PRO A 329 -13.64 -6.53 15.76
N GLU A 330 -12.50 -6.53 16.48
CA GLU A 330 -11.17 -6.38 15.89
C GLU A 330 -10.94 -7.41 14.78
N ARG A 331 -10.09 -7.03 13.80
CA ARG A 331 -9.69 -7.95 12.74
C ARG A 331 -8.63 -8.94 13.24
N GLU A 332 -8.67 -10.15 12.73
CA GLU A 332 -7.67 -11.18 12.99
C GLU A 332 -6.44 -11.02 12.08
N TYR A 333 -6.63 -10.50 10.87
CA TYR A 333 -5.57 -10.34 9.86
C TYR A 333 -5.63 -8.98 9.17
N THR A 334 -4.46 -8.47 8.79
CA THR A 334 -4.29 -7.45 7.74
C THR A 334 -3.77 -8.10 6.47
N PHE A 335 -4.09 -7.48 5.33
CA PHE A 335 -3.68 -7.95 4.00
C PHE A 335 -3.05 -6.80 3.23
N SER A 336 -1.88 -7.07 2.64
CA SER A 336 -1.19 -6.10 1.80
C SER A 336 -0.84 -6.73 0.45
N SER A 337 -0.74 -5.90 -0.58
CA SER A 337 -0.40 -6.37 -1.92
C SER A 337 0.64 -5.49 -2.59
N ARG A 338 1.51 -6.14 -3.35
CA ARG A 338 2.42 -5.52 -4.28
C ARG A 338 2.22 -6.15 -5.65
N ASP A 339 2.21 -5.33 -6.68
CA ASP A 339 2.06 -5.76 -8.07
C ASP A 339 3.12 -5.08 -8.94
N ARG A 340 2.77 -4.39 -10.04
CA ARG A 340 3.76 -3.64 -10.80
C ARG A 340 4.17 -2.36 -10.03
N MET A 341 5.48 -2.27 -9.76
CA MET A 341 6.14 -1.07 -9.24
C MET A 341 7.05 -0.50 -10.31
N ASP A 342 6.78 0.75 -10.73
CA ASP A 342 7.45 1.36 -11.88
C ASP A 342 7.44 0.40 -13.11
N GLU A 343 8.60 -0.02 -13.62
CA GLU A 343 8.74 -0.92 -14.77
C GLU A 343 8.73 -2.42 -14.44
N ARG A 344 8.60 -2.83 -13.16
CA ARG A 344 8.73 -4.25 -12.76
C ARG A 344 7.43 -4.82 -12.23
N TYR A 345 6.98 -5.92 -12.83
CA TYR A 345 5.97 -6.79 -12.23
C TYR A 345 6.64 -7.70 -11.20
N ASP A 346 6.08 -7.72 -10.00
CA ASP A 346 6.51 -8.60 -8.91
C ASP A 346 5.33 -8.80 -7.95
N MET A 347 4.38 -9.62 -8.39
CA MET A 347 3.18 -9.89 -7.62
C MET A 347 3.51 -10.58 -6.31
N GLN A 348 3.13 -9.94 -5.21
CA GLN A 348 3.31 -10.44 -3.86
C GLN A 348 2.06 -10.16 -3.02
N ARG A 349 1.75 -11.05 -2.08
CA ARG A 349 0.66 -10.87 -1.12
C ARG A 349 1.16 -11.18 0.27
N ALA A 350 0.85 -10.29 1.24
CA ALA A 350 1.15 -10.52 2.64
C ALA A 350 -0.12 -10.66 3.46
N VAL A 351 -0.06 -11.57 4.43
CA VAL A 351 -1.03 -11.73 5.53
C VAL A 351 -0.28 -11.53 6.82
N ARG A 352 -0.80 -10.69 7.71
CA ARG A 352 -0.21 -10.43 9.01
C ARG A 352 -1.27 -10.52 10.10
N ASP A 353 -1.01 -11.28 11.15
CA ASP A 353 -1.68 -11.18 12.45
C ASP A 353 -0.79 -10.41 13.45
N LYS A 354 -1.12 -10.42 14.74
CA LYS A 354 -0.33 -9.70 15.75
C LYS A 354 1.09 -10.26 15.93
N GLN A 355 1.32 -11.54 15.63
CA GLN A 355 2.60 -12.22 15.87
C GLN A 355 3.29 -12.70 14.59
N PHE A 356 2.54 -13.19 13.62
CA PHE A 356 3.11 -13.82 12.44
C PHE A 356 2.83 -13.02 11.17
N LYS A 357 3.77 -13.08 10.24
CA LYS A 357 3.60 -12.54 8.90
C LYS A 357 3.99 -13.56 7.86
N TYR A 358 3.12 -13.73 6.88
CA TYR A 358 3.27 -14.59 5.71
C TYR A 358 3.35 -13.77 4.46
N ILE A 359 4.29 -14.08 3.55
CA ILE A 359 4.41 -13.46 2.24
C ILE A 359 4.41 -14.56 1.18
N ARG A 360 3.52 -14.44 0.18
CA ARG A 360 3.50 -15.27 -1.03
C ARG A 360 4.09 -14.52 -2.20
N TYR A 361 5.03 -15.15 -2.92
CA TYR A 361 5.66 -14.65 -4.13
C TYR A 361 5.12 -15.41 -5.34
N TYR A 362 4.49 -14.71 -6.30
CA TYR A 362 4.01 -15.32 -7.55
C TYR A 362 5.09 -15.30 -8.64
N GLU A 363 6.03 -14.36 -8.52
CA GLU A 363 7.17 -14.16 -9.41
C GLU A 363 8.48 -14.63 -8.73
N PHE A 364 8.42 -15.76 -8.02
CA PHE A 364 9.54 -16.27 -7.23
C PHE A 364 10.82 -16.59 -8.03
N PRO A 365 10.80 -16.96 -9.33
CA PRO A 365 12.03 -17.17 -10.09
C PRO A 365 12.85 -15.90 -10.33
N LYS A 366 12.25 -14.72 -10.09
CA LYS A 366 12.94 -13.42 -10.24
C LYS A 366 13.68 -13.02 -8.97
N PRO A 367 14.76 -12.20 -9.07
CA PRO A 367 15.49 -11.71 -7.90
C PRO A 367 14.60 -10.96 -6.90
N PHE A 368 14.98 -10.94 -5.62
CA PHE A 368 14.37 -10.05 -4.62
C PHE A 368 14.53 -8.58 -5.04
N ILE A 369 15.75 -8.18 -5.36
CA ILE A 369 16.07 -6.83 -5.81
C ILE A 369 16.18 -6.83 -7.34
N GLN A 370 15.02 -6.76 -8.02
CA GLN A 370 14.99 -6.53 -9.45
C GLN A 370 15.54 -5.13 -9.77
N TYR A 371 16.26 -5.00 -10.88
CA TYR A 371 16.75 -3.69 -11.33
C TYR A 371 15.55 -2.76 -11.65
N MET A 372 15.43 -1.65 -10.91
CA MET A 372 14.45 -0.59 -11.14
C MET A 372 15.17 0.75 -11.29
N ASN A 373 14.87 1.47 -12.35
CA ASN A 373 15.59 2.71 -12.71
C ASN A 373 15.60 3.77 -11.58
N THR A 374 14.53 3.89 -10.81
CA THR A 374 14.43 4.90 -9.74
C THR A 374 15.29 4.55 -8.53
N PRO A 375 15.17 3.37 -7.88
CA PRO A 375 16.04 2.98 -6.77
C PRO A 375 17.52 2.89 -7.16
N GLU A 376 17.85 2.42 -8.37
CA GLU A 376 19.23 2.24 -8.84
C GLU A 376 19.99 3.57 -9.01
N LYS A 377 19.29 4.70 -9.13
CA LYS A 377 19.92 6.04 -9.11
C LYS A 377 20.35 6.46 -7.70
N GLY A 378 19.73 5.88 -6.65
CA GLY A 378 20.00 6.17 -5.25
C GLY A 378 21.39 5.70 -4.80
N ALA A 379 22.04 6.47 -3.93
CA ALA A 379 23.39 6.15 -3.50
C ALA A 379 23.43 4.93 -2.55
N ILE A 380 22.38 4.69 -1.75
CA ILE A 380 22.29 3.49 -0.92
C ILE A 380 22.21 2.22 -1.79
N MET A 381 21.40 2.20 -2.85
CA MET A 381 21.32 1.04 -3.75
C MET A 381 22.64 0.78 -4.45
N LYS A 382 23.34 1.82 -4.91
CA LYS A 382 24.68 1.69 -5.47
C LYS A 382 25.68 1.13 -4.48
N ALA A 383 25.61 1.57 -3.20
CA ALA A 383 26.46 1.04 -2.14
C ALA A 383 26.16 -0.44 -1.85
N ILE A 384 24.88 -0.86 -1.84
CA ILE A 384 24.49 -2.26 -1.70
C ILE A 384 25.09 -3.10 -2.83
N ARG A 385 24.92 -2.68 -4.09
CA ARG A 385 25.44 -3.41 -5.26
C ARG A 385 26.96 -3.51 -5.24
N SER A 386 27.68 -2.39 -5.02
CA SER A 386 29.13 -2.43 -4.96
C SER A 386 29.66 -3.28 -3.79
N SER A 387 29.02 -3.22 -2.62
CA SER A 387 29.41 -4.06 -1.49
C SER A 387 29.15 -5.56 -1.73
N TYR A 388 28.11 -5.90 -2.46
CA TYR A 388 27.86 -7.28 -2.89
C TYR A 388 28.96 -7.79 -3.84
N GLU A 389 29.33 -6.99 -4.85
CA GLU A 389 30.41 -7.30 -5.80
C GLU A 389 31.77 -7.40 -5.09
N GLU A 390 32.03 -6.54 -4.10
CA GLU A 390 33.24 -6.54 -3.28
C GLU A 390 33.28 -7.66 -2.22
N GLY A 391 32.14 -8.37 -1.99
CA GLY A 391 32.03 -9.39 -0.93
C GLY A 391 32.03 -8.80 0.49
N THR A 392 31.65 -7.54 0.65
CA THR A 392 31.64 -6.80 1.94
C THR A 392 30.21 -6.49 2.44
N LEU A 393 29.16 -6.91 1.72
CA LEU A 393 27.79 -6.76 2.13
C LEU A 393 27.48 -7.66 3.34
N PRO A 394 26.77 -7.20 4.38
CA PRO A 394 26.34 -8.07 5.49
C PRO A 394 25.51 -9.26 5.02
N ASP A 395 25.57 -10.40 5.73
CA ASP A 395 24.87 -11.65 5.38
C ASP A 395 23.36 -11.44 5.13
N ALA A 396 22.71 -10.59 5.93
CA ALA A 396 21.31 -10.25 5.74
C ALA A 396 21.06 -9.54 4.39
N GLY A 397 21.98 -8.68 3.95
CA GLY A 397 21.94 -8.04 2.64
C GLY A 397 22.25 -9.01 1.50
N VAL A 398 23.19 -9.93 1.70
CA VAL A 398 23.54 -10.98 0.70
C VAL A 398 22.34 -11.84 0.38
N LYS A 399 21.52 -12.24 1.38
CA LYS A 399 20.27 -13.00 1.15
C LYS A 399 19.32 -12.27 0.20
N LEU A 400 19.21 -10.95 0.31
CA LEU A 400 18.35 -10.13 -0.54
C LEU A 400 18.89 -9.91 -1.96
N MET A 401 20.18 -10.21 -2.20
CA MET A 401 20.80 -10.18 -3.53
C MET A 401 20.65 -11.50 -4.30
N ALA A 402 19.95 -12.49 -3.74
CA ALA A 402 19.72 -13.77 -4.40
C ALA A 402 18.99 -13.62 -5.74
N ASP A 403 19.38 -14.43 -6.72
CA ASP A 403 18.81 -14.44 -8.07
C ASP A 403 17.36 -14.96 -8.12
N LYS A 404 16.91 -15.63 -7.05
CA LYS A 404 15.55 -16.17 -6.92
C LYS A 404 15.04 -15.94 -5.51
N LYS A 405 13.75 -15.66 -5.38
CA LYS A 405 13.03 -15.64 -4.10
C LYS A 405 12.59 -17.07 -3.70
N PRO A 406 12.35 -17.35 -2.43
CA PRO A 406 11.52 -18.50 -2.06
C PRO A 406 10.09 -18.33 -2.61
N VAL A 407 9.34 -19.42 -2.67
CA VAL A 407 7.92 -19.36 -3.07
C VAL A 407 7.10 -18.59 -2.05
N GLU A 408 7.50 -18.69 -0.78
CA GLU A 408 6.83 -18.03 0.35
C GLU A 408 7.78 -17.81 1.51
N GLU A 409 7.42 -16.88 2.37
CA GLU A 409 8.12 -16.61 3.62
C GLU A 409 7.12 -16.56 4.78
N LEU A 410 7.58 -16.97 5.95
CA LEU A 410 6.88 -16.85 7.23
C LEU A 410 7.85 -16.29 8.28
N PHE A 411 7.39 -15.31 9.04
CA PHE A 411 8.18 -14.67 10.10
C PHE A 411 7.41 -14.68 11.42
N ASP A 412 8.09 -14.91 12.54
CA ASP A 412 7.61 -14.71 13.90
C ASP A 412 8.09 -13.32 14.36
N LEU A 413 7.24 -12.32 14.23
CA LEU A 413 7.58 -10.91 14.45
C LEU A 413 7.95 -10.56 15.90
N GLU A 414 7.52 -11.37 16.88
CA GLU A 414 7.95 -11.21 18.28
C GLU A 414 9.41 -11.59 18.47
N LYS A 415 9.92 -12.57 17.71
CA LYS A 415 11.30 -13.06 17.80
C LYS A 415 12.21 -12.45 16.76
N ASP A 416 11.66 -12.07 15.63
CA ASP A 416 12.38 -11.55 14.46
C ASP A 416 11.65 -10.33 13.88
N PRO A 417 11.60 -9.21 14.59
CA PRO A 417 10.90 -8.01 14.15
C PRO A 417 11.51 -7.37 12.90
N GLN A 418 12.70 -7.82 12.47
CA GLN A 418 13.35 -7.36 11.25
C GLN A 418 13.19 -8.30 10.06
N GLU A 419 12.45 -9.41 10.23
CA GLU A 419 12.11 -10.36 9.16
C GLU A 419 13.33 -10.92 8.41
N LEU A 420 14.38 -11.28 9.16
CA LEU A 420 15.65 -11.80 8.62
C LEU A 420 15.67 -13.33 8.46
N ASN A 421 14.78 -14.03 9.16
CA ASN A 421 14.80 -15.49 9.27
C ASN A 421 13.47 -16.08 8.80
N ASN A 422 13.42 -16.51 7.54
CA ASN A 422 12.28 -17.24 7.01
C ASN A 422 12.14 -18.61 7.71
N ILE A 423 11.01 -18.84 8.38
CA ILE A 423 10.68 -20.08 9.10
C ILE A 423 9.61 -20.92 8.38
N ALA A 424 9.32 -20.64 7.10
CA ALA A 424 8.30 -21.38 6.34
C ALA A 424 8.60 -22.88 6.21
N ASP A 425 9.89 -23.25 6.15
CA ASP A 425 10.32 -24.64 6.04
C ASP A 425 10.52 -25.35 7.40
N ASP A 426 10.36 -24.66 8.54
CA ASP A 426 10.47 -25.27 9.86
C ASP A 426 9.17 -26.03 10.22
N PRO A 427 9.22 -27.37 10.37
CA PRO A 427 8.04 -28.17 10.69
C PRO A 427 7.29 -27.74 11.96
N LYS A 428 7.98 -27.06 12.87
CA LYS A 428 7.41 -26.54 14.11
C LYS A 428 6.32 -25.49 13.84
N TYR A 429 6.41 -24.77 12.73
CA TYR A 429 5.48 -23.71 12.35
C TYR A 429 4.50 -24.13 11.23
N SER A 430 4.47 -25.41 10.85
CA SER A 430 3.62 -25.92 9.75
C SER A 430 2.13 -25.57 9.91
N ALA A 431 1.61 -25.65 11.13
CA ALA A 431 0.20 -25.30 11.40
C ALA A 431 -0.07 -23.79 11.23
N VAL A 432 0.90 -22.95 11.62
CA VAL A 432 0.82 -21.48 11.44
C VAL A 432 0.88 -21.17 9.94
N LEU A 433 1.82 -21.76 9.23
CA LEU A 433 1.97 -21.57 7.78
C LEU A 433 0.70 -21.93 7.03
N GLU A 434 0.07 -23.09 7.35
CA GLU A 434 -1.17 -23.49 6.68
C GLU A 434 -2.34 -22.56 7.00
N ARG A 435 -2.46 -22.08 8.25
CA ARG A 435 -3.45 -21.08 8.65
C ARG A 435 -3.30 -19.78 7.87
N MET A 436 -2.07 -19.29 7.71
CA MET A 436 -1.79 -18.05 6.97
C MET A 436 -2.02 -18.22 5.45
N ARG A 437 -1.65 -19.36 4.88
CA ARG A 437 -1.98 -19.71 3.48
C ARG A 437 -3.49 -19.71 3.24
N GLN A 438 -4.26 -20.30 4.16
CA GLN A 438 -5.71 -20.34 4.05
C GLN A 438 -6.33 -18.96 4.20
N ALA A 439 -5.83 -18.13 5.12
CA ALA A 439 -6.26 -16.74 5.27
C ALA A 439 -6.02 -15.93 3.97
N HIS A 440 -4.84 -16.11 3.33
CA HIS A 440 -4.52 -15.52 2.04
C HIS A 440 -5.50 -15.97 0.94
N LYS A 441 -5.73 -17.28 0.78
CA LYS A 441 -6.65 -17.83 -0.22
C LYS A 441 -8.07 -17.28 -0.05
N ASN A 442 -8.58 -17.31 1.18
CA ASN A 442 -9.92 -16.83 1.49
C ASN A 442 -10.08 -15.33 1.21
N TRP A 443 -9.06 -14.53 1.56
CA TRP A 443 -9.07 -13.09 1.31
C TRP A 443 -9.09 -12.80 -0.19
N SER A 444 -8.19 -13.40 -0.96
CA SER A 444 -8.04 -13.15 -2.40
C SER A 444 -9.34 -13.45 -3.18
N VAL A 445 -10.01 -14.55 -2.87
CA VAL A 445 -11.32 -14.88 -3.46
C VAL A 445 -12.41 -13.89 -3.01
N ARG A 446 -12.47 -13.61 -1.69
CA ARG A 446 -13.49 -12.71 -1.13
C ARG A 446 -13.45 -11.31 -1.71
N VAL A 447 -12.25 -10.75 -1.92
CA VAL A 447 -12.07 -9.40 -2.48
C VAL A 447 -12.08 -9.39 -4.01
N ALA A 448 -12.08 -10.57 -4.64
CA ALA A 448 -11.87 -10.75 -6.08
C ALA A 448 -10.58 -10.04 -6.53
N ASP A 449 -9.43 -10.56 -6.08
CA ASP A 449 -8.11 -9.96 -6.29
C ASP A 449 -7.75 -9.85 -7.78
N ALA A 450 -7.93 -8.66 -8.35
CA ALA A 450 -7.62 -8.37 -9.75
C ALA A 450 -6.10 -8.45 -10.05
N GLY A 451 -5.23 -8.47 -9.03
CA GLY A 451 -3.79 -8.68 -9.25
C GLY A 451 -3.45 -10.06 -9.83
N LEU A 452 -4.36 -11.04 -9.71
CA LEU A 452 -4.25 -12.33 -10.40
C LEU A 452 -4.40 -12.22 -11.92
N ILE A 453 -4.91 -11.08 -12.42
CA ILE A 453 -5.17 -10.87 -13.84
C ILE A 453 -4.10 -9.92 -14.39
N PRO A 454 -3.35 -10.32 -15.43
CA PRO A 454 -2.38 -9.43 -16.06
C PRO A 454 -2.96 -8.09 -16.50
N GLU A 455 -2.27 -6.98 -16.23
CA GLU A 455 -2.73 -5.62 -16.51
C GLU A 455 -3.25 -5.39 -17.95
N PRO A 456 -2.61 -5.93 -19.03
CA PRO A 456 -3.16 -5.83 -20.38
C PRO A 456 -4.52 -6.52 -20.53
N ILE A 457 -4.74 -7.66 -19.89
CA ILE A 457 -6.03 -8.40 -19.96
C ILE A 457 -7.10 -7.59 -19.23
N ILE A 458 -6.81 -7.00 -18.08
CA ILE A 458 -7.74 -6.09 -17.38
C ILE A 458 -8.21 -5.01 -18.34
N ARG A 459 -7.28 -4.32 -19.04
CA ARG A 459 -7.61 -3.23 -19.96
C ARG A 459 -8.41 -3.70 -21.19
N GLU A 460 -8.13 -4.90 -21.69
CA GLU A 460 -8.88 -5.51 -22.77
C GLU A 460 -10.30 -5.86 -22.34
N TRP A 461 -10.49 -6.42 -21.16
CA TRP A 461 -11.81 -6.73 -20.59
C TRP A 461 -12.63 -5.45 -20.33
N GLU A 462 -12.05 -4.45 -19.67
CA GLU A 462 -12.70 -3.16 -19.42
C GLU A 462 -13.17 -2.50 -20.70
N LYS A 463 -12.34 -2.49 -21.75
CA LYS A 463 -12.69 -1.95 -23.06
C LYS A 463 -13.78 -2.77 -23.77
N LYS A 464 -13.68 -4.10 -23.75
CA LYS A 464 -14.61 -5.02 -24.44
C LYS A 464 -15.99 -5.01 -23.79
N LEU A 465 -16.05 -4.99 -22.46
CA LEU A 465 -17.28 -5.08 -21.68
C LEU A 465 -17.84 -3.70 -21.30
N ASN A 466 -17.08 -2.65 -21.50
CA ASN A 466 -17.39 -1.27 -21.08
C ASN A 466 -17.82 -1.20 -19.60
N LYS A 467 -17.03 -1.83 -18.73
CA LYS A 467 -17.26 -1.91 -17.27
C LYS A 467 -15.93 -1.87 -16.52
N PRO A 468 -15.89 -1.30 -15.29
CA PRO A 468 -14.72 -1.39 -14.43
C PRO A 468 -14.44 -2.85 -14.03
N ILE A 469 -13.17 -3.17 -13.81
CA ILE A 469 -12.74 -4.54 -13.44
C ILE A 469 -13.45 -5.05 -12.18
N TYR A 470 -13.78 -4.16 -11.22
CA TYR A 470 -14.55 -4.50 -10.03
C TYR A 470 -15.89 -5.19 -10.39
N ASN A 471 -16.66 -4.60 -11.31
CA ASN A 471 -17.94 -5.14 -11.78
C ASN A 471 -17.75 -6.39 -12.64
N ILE A 472 -16.73 -6.40 -13.51
CA ILE A 472 -16.44 -7.56 -14.36
C ILE A 472 -16.22 -8.82 -13.51
N LEU A 473 -15.40 -8.74 -12.48
CA LEU A 473 -15.06 -9.89 -11.62
C LEU A 473 -16.25 -10.42 -10.80
N ARG A 474 -17.30 -9.62 -10.59
CA ARG A 474 -18.46 -9.98 -9.77
C ARG A 474 -19.70 -10.34 -10.59
N GLU A 475 -19.79 -9.83 -11.80
CA GLU A 475 -20.99 -9.97 -12.64
C GLU A 475 -20.82 -10.95 -13.81
N ASN A 476 -19.56 -11.27 -14.21
CA ASN A 476 -19.28 -12.03 -15.44
C ASN A 476 -18.79 -13.46 -15.19
N GLU A 477 -19.04 -14.03 -14.02
CA GLU A 477 -18.68 -15.42 -13.68
C GLU A 477 -17.19 -15.75 -13.92
N ILE A 478 -16.30 -14.78 -13.69
CA ILE A 478 -14.86 -15.00 -13.80
C ILE A 478 -14.43 -16.01 -12.73
N PRO A 479 -13.76 -17.11 -13.11
CA PRO A 479 -13.40 -18.17 -12.16
C PRO A 479 -12.17 -17.81 -11.31
N VAL A 480 -12.32 -16.80 -10.41
CA VAL A 480 -11.23 -16.26 -9.58
C VAL A 480 -10.59 -17.35 -8.70
N ASP A 481 -11.37 -18.28 -8.20
CA ASP A 481 -10.91 -19.44 -7.43
C ASP A 481 -10.04 -20.39 -8.26
N LYS A 482 -10.43 -20.67 -9.50
CA LYS A 482 -9.64 -21.49 -10.43
C LYS A 482 -8.37 -20.77 -10.88
N ILE A 483 -8.45 -19.49 -11.17
CA ILE A 483 -7.28 -18.66 -11.47
C ILE A 483 -6.28 -18.72 -10.32
N GLN A 484 -6.75 -18.53 -9.07
CA GLN A 484 -5.91 -18.61 -7.89
C GLN A 484 -5.32 -20.02 -7.68
N GLU A 485 -6.12 -21.08 -7.87
CA GLU A 485 -5.65 -22.45 -7.77
C GLU A 485 -4.43 -22.67 -8.68
N VAL A 486 -4.55 -22.31 -9.97
CA VAL A 486 -3.47 -22.51 -10.94
C VAL A 486 -2.27 -21.59 -10.66
N ALA A 487 -2.52 -20.33 -10.26
CA ALA A 487 -1.45 -19.39 -9.92
C ALA A 487 -0.64 -19.79 -8.67
N LEU A 488 -1.25 -20.53 -7.74
CA LEU A 488 -0.59 -21.01 -6.51
C LEU A 488 0.00 -22.43 -6.66
N ALA A 489 -0.27 -23.12 -7.77
CA ALA A 489 0.19 -24.48 -7.99
C ALA A 489 1.71 -24.58 -8.18
N SER A 490 2.24 -25.80 -7.98
CA SER A 490 3.61 -26.19 -8.32
C SER A 490 3.67 -27.50 -9.10
N ASP A 491 2.51 -28.05 -9.43
CA ASP A 491 2.37 -29.33 -10.12
C ASP A 491 2.31 -29.12 -11.64
N ILE A 492 3.25 -29.74 -12.37
CA ILE A 492 3.35 -29.65 -13.83
C ILE A 492 2.13 -30.26 -14.50
N ASP A 493 1.58 -31.35 -13.99
CA ASP A 493 0.42 -32.01 -14.59
C ASP A 493 -0.82 -31.09 -14.49
N LEU A 494 -1.00 -30.41 -13.37
CA LEU A 494 -2.07 -29.42 -13.23
C LEU A 494 -1.92 -28.27 -14.26
N PHE A 495 -0.71 -27.80 -14.51
CA PHE A 495 -0.49 -26.77 -15.52
C PHE A 495 -0.83 -27.27 -16.92
N LEU A 496 -0.37 -28.49 -17.28
CA LEU A 496 -0.65 -29.08 -18.58
C LEU A 496 -2.15 -29.27 -18.83
N GLU A 497 -2.91 -29.69 -17.81
CA GLU A 497 -4.36 -29.84 -17.84
C GLU A 497 -5.12 -28.51 -18.06
N ASN A 498 -4.48 -27.37 -17.78
CA ASN A 498 -5.11 -26.05 -17.84
C ASN A 498 -4.60 -25.17 -19.01
N LEU A 499 -3.76 -25.71 -19.92
CA LEU A 499 -3.26 -24.94 -21.08
C LEU A 499 -4.35 -24.67 -22.13
N ASP A 500 -5.41 -25.46 -22.19
CA ASP A 500 -6.54 -25.30 -23.11
C ASP A 500 -7.82 -24.83 -22.42
N HIS A 501 -7.72 -24.37 -21.17
CA HIS A 501 -8.87 -23.85 -20.42
C HIS A 501 -9.54 -22.67 -21.14
N GLU A 502 -10.87 -22.59 -21.06
CA GLU A 502 -11.65 -21.52 -21.75
C GLU A 502 -11.25 -20.10 -21.32
N ASN A 503 -10.93 -19.92 -20.03
CA ASN A 503 -10.51 -18.61 -19.51
C ASN A 503 -9.01 -18.37 -19.76
N GLU A 504 -8.69 -17.25 -20.42
CA GLU A 504 -7.34 -16.86 -20.81
C GLU A 504 -6.38 -16.62 -19.64
N VAL A 505 -6.88 -16.19 -18.48
CA VAL A 505 -6.04 -15.96 -17.30
C VAL A 505 -5.59 -17.29 -16.70
N VAL A 506 -6.43 -18.32 -16.74
CA VAL A 506 -6.06 -19.67 -16.35
C VAL A 506 -4.97 -20.22 -17.29
N ARG A 507 -5.11 -20.05 -18.61
CA ARG A 507 -4.07 -20.43 -19.60
C ARG A 507 -2.76 -19.65 -19.37
N TYR A 508 -2.85 -18.36 -19.05
CA TYR A 508 -1.69 -17.52 -18.73
C TYR A 508 -0.91 -18.08 -17.53
N TRP A 509 -1.60 -18.38 -16.41
CA TRP A 509 -0.94 -18.93 -15.23
C TRP A 509 -0.42 -20.35 -15.45
N ALA A 510 -1.12 -21.17 -16.22
CA ALA A 510 -0.65 -22.51 -16.61
C ALA A 510 0.66 -22.44 -17.41
N ALA A 511 0.74 -21.61 -18.44
CA ALA A 511 1.96 -21.41 -19.22
C ALA A 511 3.10 -20.79 -18.39
N THR A 512 2.76 -19.83 -17.50
CA THR A 512 3.72 -19.23 -16.56
C THR A 512 4.26 -20.27 -15.58
N GLY A 513 3.38 -21.13 -15.03
CA GLY A 513 3.75 -22.21 -14.12
C GLY A 513 4.71 -23.22 -14.77
N ILE A 514 4.47 -23.61 -16.03
CA ILE A 514 5.41 -24.47 -16.76
C ILE A 514 6.79 -23.81 -16.86
N GLY A 515 6.87 -22.55 -17.24
CA GLY A 515 8.13 -21.82 -17.30
C GLY A 515 8.86 -21.71 -15.95
N ASN A 516 8.11 -21.64 -14.85
CA ASN A 516 8.66 -21.49 -13.51
C ASN A 516 9.12 -22.81 -12.88
N TYR A 517 8.43 -23.91 -13.14
CA TYR A 517 8.62 -25.17 -12.40
C TYR A 517 9.19 -26.33 -13.25
N ALA A 518 9.02 -26.33 -14.59
CA ALA A 518 9.58 -27.37 -15.41
C ALA A 518 11.11 -27.26 -15.45
N GLN A 519 11.79 -28.35 -15.07
CA GLN A 519 13.25 -28.39 -15.06
C GLN A 519 13.85 -28.59 -16.45
N ASN A 520 13.12 -29.29 -17.33
CA ASN A 520 13.56 -29.61 -18.70
C ASN A 520 12.37 -29.57 -19.65
N GLY A 521 12.61 -29.08 -20.87
CA GLY A 521 11.65 -29.17 -21.96
C GLY A 521 11.57 -30.59 -22.54
N SER A 522 10.34 -31.12 -22.64
CA SER A 522 10.08 -32.37 -23.39
C SER A 522 9.22 -32.05 -24.61
N ASP A 523 9.26 -32.93 -25.63
CA ASP A 523 8.39 -32.77 -26.81
C ASP A 523 6.89 -32.76 -26.43
N ALA A 524 6.52 -33.49 -25.37
CA ALA A 524 5.16 -33.47 -24.83
C ALA A 524 4.76 -32.07 -24.31
N ILE A 525 5.61 -31.42 -23.50
CA ILE A 525 5.39 -30.07 -23.00
C ILE A 525 5.30 -29.05 -24.16
N PHE A 526 6.27 -29.10 -25.09
CA PHE A 526 6.28 -28.18 -26.23
C PHE A 526 5.09 -28.35 -27.17
N ASN A 527 4.61 -29.59 -27.39
CA ASN A 527 3.43 -29.84 -28.20
C ASN A 527 2.17 -29.26 -27.59
N GLN A 528 2.04 -29.28 -26.26
CA GLN A 528 0.90 -28.67 -25.55
C GLN A 528 1.01 -27.15 -25.43
N LEU A 529 2.21 -26.57 -25.25
CA LEU A 529 2.44 -25.13 -25.24
C LEU A 529 2.29 -24.49 -26.63
N LYS A 530 2.52 -25.24 -27.69
CA LYS A 530 2.57 -24.70 -29.07
C LYS A 530 1.34 -23.91 -29.48
N PRO A 531 0.09 -24.35 -29.23
CA PRO A 531 -1.11 -23.58 -29.58
C PRO A 531 -1.14 -22.20 -28.92
N LEU A 532 -0.60 -22.07 -27.70
CA LEU A 532 -0.62 -20.82 -26.94
C LEU A 532 0.31 -19.75 -27.55
N LEU A 533 1.27 -20.09 -28.40
CA LEU A 533 2.05 -19.10 -29.17
C LEU A 533 1.20 -18.32 -30.18
N GLU A 534 0.01 -18.83 -30.52
CA GLU A 534 -0.97 -18.24 -31.43
C GLU A 534 -2.30 -17.95 -30.71
N ASP A 535 -2.32 -17.91 -29.36
CA ASP A 535 -3.50 -17.62 -28.55
C ASP A 535 -4.13 -16.26 -28.95
N GLU A 536 -5.44 -16.11 -28.75
CA GLU A 536 -6.15 -14.85 -28.98
C GLU A 536 -5.56 -13.71 -28.15
N TYR A 537 -5.14 -14.00 -26.89
CA TYR A 537 -4.60 -13.01 -25.96
C TYR A 537 -3.08 -12.94 -26.00
N LYS A 538 -2.55 -11.76 -26.28
CA LYS A 538 -1.09 -11.52 -26.40
C LYS A 538 -0.31 -11.89 -25.15
N LEU A 539 -0.89 -11.75 -23.95
CA LEU A 539 -0.21 -12.12 -22.71
C LEU A 539 -0.05 -13.63 -22.56
N VAL A 540 -1.02 -14.42 -23.03
CA VAL A 540 -0.91 -15.88 -23.07
C VAL A 540 0.19 -16.28 -24.05
N GLN A 541 0.27 -15.63 -25.23
CA GLN A 541 1.37 -15.82 -26.19
C GLN A 541 2.74 -15.55 -25.54
N ILE A 542 2.87 -14.43 -24.80
CA ILE A 542 4.11 -14.03 -24.13
C ILE A 542 4.49 -15.02 -23.02
N ALA A 543 3.52 -15.51 -22.23
CA ALA A 543 3.78 -16.51 -21.18
C ALA A 543 4.27 -17.83 -21.78
N ALA A 544 3.64 -18.30 -22.85
CA ALA A 544 4.09 -19.50 -23.59
C ALA A 544 5.48 -19.28 -24.20
N ALA A 545 5.74 -18.11 -24.80
CA ALA A 545 7.05 -17.77 -25.38
C ALA A 545 8.15 -17.73 -24.31
N ARG A 546 7.85 -17.19 -23.11
CA ARG A 546 8.75 -17.23 -21.96
C ARG A 546 9.10 -18.68 -21.58
N ALA A 547 8.08 -19.54 -21.45
CA ALA A 547 8.30 -20.95 -21.14
C ALA A 547 9.19 -21.64 -22.20
N TYR A 548 8.96 -21.37 -23.48
CA TYR A 548 9.82 -21.87 -24.57
C TYR A 548 11.29 -21.43 -24.40
N CYS A 549 11.53 -20.14 -24.10
CA CYS A 549 12.89 -19.62 -23.92
C CYS A 549 13.57 -20.17 -22.65
N LEU A 550 12.84 -20.33 -21.56
CA LEU A 550 13.37 -20.91 -20.33
C LEU A 550 13.70 -22.39 -20.46
N LEU A 551 13.01 -23.11 -21.34
CA LEU A 551 13.20 -24.55 -21.61
C LEU A 551 14.06 -24.84 -22.87
N ASP A 552 14.94 -23.89 -23.27
CA ASP A 552 15.95 -24.02 -24.34
C ASP A 552 15.38 -24.29 -25.75
N LYS A 553 14.25 -23.63 -26.09
CA LYS A 553 13.66 -23.58 -27.46
C LYS A 553 13.42 -22.14 -27.90
N GLU A 554 14.45 -21.30 -27.81
CA GLU A 554 14.40 -19.84 -27.94
C GLU A 554 13.83 -19.37 -29.26
N ASP A 555 14.17 -19.98 -30.40
CA ASP A 555 13.82 -19.49 -31.75
C ASP A 555 12.33 -19.19 -31.91
N LYS A 556 11.45 -20.05 -31.36
CA LYS A 556 10.00 -19.86 -31.41
C LYS A 556 9.53 -18.79 -30.43
N GLY A 557 10.05 -18.80 -29.21
CA GLY A 557 9.73 -17.82 -28.18
C GLY A 557 10.13 -16.41 -28.61
N LEU A 558 11.34 -16.21 -29.10
CA LEU A 558 11.86 -14.91 -29.53
C LEU A 558 11.04 -14.26 -30.64
N LYS A 559 10.54 -15.04 -31.61
CA LYS A 559 9.64 -14.53 -32.66
C LYS A 559 8.36 -13.93 -32.07
N THR A 560 7.74 -14.61 -31.11
CA THR A 560 6.54 -14.16 -30.44
C THR A 560 6.81 -12.92 -29.58
N LEU A 561 7.93 -12.88 -28.84
CA LEU A 561 8.34 -11.72 -28.03
C LEU A 561 8.62 -10.49 -28.90
N SER A 562 9.32 -10.66 -30.04
CA SER A 562 9.55 -9.57 -31.01
C SER A 562 8.22 -9.02 -31.58
N SER A 563 7.21 -9.88 -31.78
CA SER A 563 5.87 -9.45 -32.15
C SER A 563 5.18 -8.68 -31.00
N GLY A 564 5.38 -9.12 -29.76
CA GLY A 564 4.87 -8.47 -28.56
C GLY A 564 5.39 -7.03 -28.40
N LEU A 565 6.66 -6.76 -28.73
CA LEU A 565 7.24 -5.41 -28.72
C LEU A 565 6.58 -4.45 -29.71
N LYS A 566 5.84 -4.94 -30.71
CA LYS A 566 5.13 -4.17 -31.74
C LYS A 566 3.64 -4.02 -31.43
N SER A 567 3.16 -4.47 -30.27
CA SER A 567 1.76 -4.37 -29.88
C SER A 567 1.31 -2.91 -29.75
N GLU A 568 0.04 -2.63 -30.08
CA GLU A 568 -0.58 -1.34 -29.80
C GLU A 568 -0.71 -1.07 -28.30
N ASN A 569 -0.95 -2.12 -27.51
CA ASN A 569 -1.05 -2.03 -26.04
C ASN A 569 0.33 -1.89 -25.41
N GLU A 570 0.56 -0.77 -24.73
CA GLU A 570 1.85 -0.43 -24.09
C GLU A 570 2.26 -1.44 -23.00
N TRP A 571 1.31 -1.97 -22.25
CA TRP A 571 1.59 -2.95 -21.20
C TRP A 571 1.96 -4.32 -21.79
N THR A 572 1.45 -4.66 -22.97
CA THR A 572 1.90 -5.83 -23.72
C THR A 572 3.34 -5.67 -24.19
N ARG A 573 3.71 -4.48 -24.73
CA ARG A 573 5.11 -4.17 -25.09
C ARG A 573 6.06 -4.26 -23.88
N LEU A 574 5.60 -3.74 -22.71
CA LEU A 574 6.36 -3.85 -21.47
C LEU A 574 6.60 -5.31 -21.07
N ASN A 575 5.55 -6.15 -21.10
CA ASN A 575 5.69 -7.56 -20.74
C ASN A 575 6.63 -8.32 -21.69
N ALA A 576 6.58 -8.05 -22.99
CA ALA A 576 7.52 -8.63 -23.95
C ALA A 576 8.97 -8.19 -23.66
N ALA A 577 9.19 -6.89 -23.38
CA ALA A 577 10.50 -6.38 -23.02
C ALA A 577 11.03 -7.00 -21.71
N LEU A 578 10.16 -7.19 -20.72
CA LEU A 578 10.52 -7.83 -19.43
C LEU A 578 10.98 -9.27 -19.59
N VAL A 579 10.32 -10.04 -20.45
CA VAL A 579 10.76 -11.41 -20.74
C VAL A 579 12.11 -11.41 -21.46
N LEU A 580 12.31 -10.52 -22.43
CA LEU A 580 13.61 -10.39 -23.13
C LEU A 580 14.74 -9.96 -22.19
N ASP A 581 14.44 -9.09 -21.21
CA ASP A 581 15.38 -8.72 -20.16
C ASP A 581 15.68 -9.88 -19.19
N GLU A 582 14.68 -10.72 -18.88
CA GLU A 582 14.83 -11.88 -18.00
C GLU A 582 15.70 -12.99 -18.60
N ILE A 583 15.56 -13.24 -19.90
CA ILE A 583 16.29 -14.34 -20.57
C ILE A 583 17.70 -13.93 -21.04
N ASP A 584 18.10 -12.68 -20.79
CA ASP A 584 19.45 -12.13 -20.97
C ASP A 584 20.09 -12.48 -22.32
N GLU A 585 21.25 -13.12 -22.37
CA GLU A 585 21.99 -13.47 -23.59
C GLU A 585 21.17 -14.28 -24.62
N LYS A 586 20.17 -15.05 -24.18
CA LYS A 586 19.24 -15.74 -25.09
C LYS A 586 18.42 -14.74 -25.94
N ALA A 587 18.21 -13.51 -25.46
CA ALA A 587 17.51 -12.45 -26.19
C ALA A 587 18.38 -11.77 -27.27
N ARG A 588 19.68 -12.04 -27.39
CA ARG A 588 20.61 -11.38 -28.34
C ARG A 588 20.09 -11.28 -29.78
N PRO A 589 19.38 -12.28 -30.37
CA PRO A 589 18.82 -12.16 -31.71
C PRO A 589 17.76 -11.02 -31.86
N THR A 590 17.20 -10.51 -30.76
CA THR A 590 16.14 -9.49 -30.77
C THR A 590 16.66 -8.06 -30.52
N ILE A 591 17.99 -7.83 -30.54
CA ILE A 591 18.60 -6.51 -30.29
C ILE A 591 17.98 -5.41 -31.18
N VAL A 592 17.74 -5.68 -32.46
CA VAL A 592 17.15 -4.69 -33.39
C VAL A 592 15.71 -4.36 -32.98
N ASP A 593 14.92 -5.34 -32.56
CA ASP A 593 13.55 -5.12 -32.11
C ASP A 593 13.53 -4.33 -30.77
N LEU A 594 14.43 -4.62 -29.83
CA LEU A 594 14.59 -3.84 -28.60
C LEU A 594 15.04 -2.40 -28.89
N GLN A 595 15.95 -2.18 -29.86
CA GLN A 595 16.35 -0.84 -30.28
C GLN A 595 15.16 -0.05 -30.86
N SER A 596 14.23 -0.71 -31.55
CA SER A 596 13.07 -0.06 -32.15
C SER A 596 12.07 0.52 -31.15
N VAL A 597 12.12 0.09 -29.88
CA VAL A 597 11.24 0.60 -28.81
C VAL A 597 11.93 1.59 -27.86
N MET A 598 13.17 2.04 -28.21
CA MET A 598 13.87 3.03 -27.38
C MET A 598 13.25 4.43 -27.41
N ASP A 599 12.37 4.71 -28.38
CA ASP A 599 11.59 5.95 -28.48
C ASP A 599 10.11 5.72 -28.11
N ASP A 600 9.79 4.65 -27.38
CA ASP A 600 8.42 4.35 -26.95
C ASP A 600 7.85 5.47 -26.07
N LYS A 601 6.54 5.74 -26.21
CA LYS A 601 5.83 6.72 -25.37
C LYS A 601 5.78 6.30 -23.91
N ASN A 602 5.72 4.99 -23.64
CA ASN A 602 5.79 4.45 -22.31
C ASN A 602 7.25 4.34 -21.84
N LYS A 603 7.64 5.24 -20.93
CA LYS A 603 8.98 5.27 -20.35
C LYS A 603 9.42 3.93 -19.73
N TYR A 604 8.49 3.09 -19.27
CA TYR A 604 8.82 1.80 -18.68
C TYR A 604 9.30 0.80 -19.72
N VAL A 605 8.71 0.80 -20.92
CA VAL A 605 9.21 0.01 -22.06
C VAL A 605 10.64 0.42 -22.40
N VAL A 606 10.89 1.73 -22.50
CA VAL A 606 12.24 2.27 -22.77
C VAL A 606 13.26 1.84 -21.71
N ARG A 607 12.90 1.92 -20.43
CA ARG A 607 13.78 1.55 -19.31
C ARG A 607 14.18 0.08 -19.33
N VAL A 608 13.21 -0.81 -19.57
CA VAL A 608 13.46 -2.26 -19.62
C VAL A 608 14.26 -2.63 -20.87
N ALA A 609 13.89 -2.11 -22.03
CA ALA A 609 14.64 -2.32 -23.28
C ALA A 609 16.09 -1.81 -23.17
N ASN A 610 16.29 -0.63 -22.58
CA ASN A 610 17.64 -0.09 -22.34
C ASN A 610 18.48 -0.99 -21.43
N ARG A 611 17.89 -1.52 -20.36
CA ARG A 611 18.58 -2.45 -19.47
C ARG A 611 18.99 -3.72 -20.20
N ALA A 612 18.06 -4.37 -20.92
CA ALA A 612 18.35 -5.56 -21.70
C ALA A 612 19.47 -5.32 -22.73
N LEU A 613 19.42 -4.19 -23.47
CA LEU A 613 20.46 -3.79 -24.41
C LEU A 613 21.82 -3.55 -23.72
N ASN A 614 21.83 -2.86 -22.57
CA ASN A 614 23.06 -2.62 -21.81
C ASN A 614 23.74 -3.94 -21.39
N GLN A 615 22.97 -4.91 -20.90
CA GLN A 615 23.51 -6.22 -20.53
C GLN A 615 24.10 -6.96 -21.73
N MET A 616 23.33 -7.13 -22.80
CA MET A 616 23.78 -7.86 -23.99
C MET A 616 24.95 -7.18 -24.75
N LEU A 617 25.04 -5.85 -24.71
CA LEU A 617 26.07 -5.08 -25.45
C LEU A 617 27.25 -4.64 -24.58
N GLY A 618 27.19 -4.90 -23.26
CA GLY A 618 28.20 -4.44 -22.31
C GLY A 618 28.28 -2.91 -22.21
N THR A 619 27.16 -2.20 -22.34
CA THR A 619 27.05 -0.74 -22.28
C THR A 619 26.36 -0.26 -21.00
N ASN A 620 26.48 1.04 -20.69
CA ASN A 620 25.88 1.66 -19.50
C ASN A 620 25.08 2.91 -19.88
N ASN A 621 24.23 2.81 -20.91
CA ASN A 621 23.38 3.91 -21.34
C ASN A 621 22.33 4.21 -20.26
N VAL A 622 22.10 5.50 -20.00
CA VAL A 622 21.13 5.96 -19.00
C VAL A 622 19.93 6.59 -19.70
N VAL A 623 18.75 6.15 -19.33
CA VAL A 623 17.46 6.69 -19.80
C VAL A 623 16.68 7.33 -18.64
N ARG A 624 15.71 8.17 -18.98
CA ARG A 624 14.87 8.89 -17.99
C ARG A 624 13.85 8.01 -17.28
#